data_feb0bf716f64652b4cdb079018efc77e
#
_entry.id   feb0bf716f64652b4cdb079018efc77e
#
_cell.length_a   1.000
_cell.length_b   1.000
_cell.length_c   1.000
_cell.angle_alpha   90.00
_cell.angle_beta   90.00
_cell.angle_gamma   90.00
#
_symmetry.space_group_name_H-M   'P 1'
#
loop_
_entity.id
_entity.type
_entity.pdbx_description
1 polymer ?
#
loop_
_entity_poly.entity_id
_entity_poly.type
_entity_poly.pdbx_seq_one_letter_code
_entity_poly.pdbx_strand_id
1 'polypeptide(L)'
;MITSDSHMHTRFSTDSDADIRDMIESALKKGLQSICITDHIDKDYPFHEDTGVEAFLVDLDEYFPKLAEWKEAYAEKIQIRRGIELGLQPHLAGFYEELTNQYPFDFVIGSVHVVHGMDPYYGEIFEGRSDEEVYKETFLATLENLDAVSSFDVLGHLDYVVRYGKCQARQYSYKKYAQEIDEILKKVIAMGKGIELNTAGWKYGLAFCHPHPEILCRYKELGGEIITVGSDAHKPEHVAYDFQKAAD
;
A
#
# COMPACT_ATOMS: atom_id res chain seq x y z
N MET A 1 4.72 -6.48 -20.46
CA MET A 1 5.75 -6.65 -19.39
C MET A 1 5.66 -5.42 -18.49
N ILE A 2 5.54 -5.61 -17.19
CA ILE A 2 5.53 -4.53 -16.19
C ILE A 2 6.96 -4.07 -16.00
N THR A 3 7.22 -2.78 -16.13
CA THR A 3 8.57 -2.18 -16.09
C THR A 3 8.76 -1.17 -14.96
N SER A 4 7.74 -1.01 -14.11
CA SER A 4 7.78 -0.11 -12.95
C SER A 4 7.29 -0.86 -11.71
N ASP A 5 8.00 -0.70 -10.60
CA ASP A 5 7.52 -1.10 -9.27
C ASP A 5 7.18 0.17 -8.48
N SER A 6 5.89 0.30 -8.13
CA SER A 6 5.37 1.54 -7.55
C SER A 6 5.22 1.49 -6.03
N HIS A 7 5.63 0.39 -5.38
CA HIS A 7 5.47 0.21 -3.94
C HIS A 7 6.62 -0.61 -3.35
N MET A 8 7.51 0.05 -2.60
CA MET A 8 8.61 -0.59 -1.89
C MET A 8 9.11 0.27 -0.73
N HIS A 9 9.67 -0.39 0.27
CA HIS A 9 10.14 0.18 1.52
C HIS A 9 11.63 0.03 1.69
N THR A 10 12.21 0.93 2.46
CA THR A 10 13.63 0.95 2.79
C THR A 10 13.82 1.08 4.30
N ARG A 11 15.06 1.19 4.76
CA ARG A 11 15.36 1.44 6.17
C ARG A 11 14.76 2.72 6.77
N PHE A 12 14.05 3.52 5.99
CA PHE A 12 13.24 4.63 6.49
C PHE A 12 11.89 4.19 7.03
N SER A 13 11.44 2.98 6.69
CA SER A 13 10.28 2.33 7.32
C SER A 13 10.71 1.48 8.51
N THR A 14 9.94 1.49 9.58
CA THR A 14 10.26 0.77 10.84
C THR A 14 10.43 -0.75 10.63
N ASP A 15 9.76 -1.32 9.65
CA ASP A 15 9.71 -2.75 9.35
C ASP A 15 10.62 -3.19 8.19
N SER A 16 11.55 -2.31 7.78
CA SER A 16 12.51 -2.63 6.72
C SER A 16 13.95 -2.22 7.10
N ASP A 17 14.89 -3.16 6.95
CA ASP A 17 16.33 -2.91 7.06
C ASP A 17 16.99 -2.69 5.68
N ALA A 18 16.20 -2.63 4.60
CA ALA A 18 16.72 -2.59 3.24
C ALA A 18 17.44 -1.28 2.93
N ASP A 19 18.68 -1.35 2.48
CA ASP A 19 19.39 -0.18 1.95
C ASP A 19 18.80 0.22 0.59
N ILE A 20 18.59 1.52 0.38
CA ILE A 20 18.03 2.06 -0.88
C ILE A 20 18.83 1.57 -2.08
N ARG A 21 20.17 1.54 -1.98
CA ARG A 21 21.05 1.08 -3.04
C ARG A 21 20.74 -0.37 -3.43
N ASP A 22 20.57 -1.24 -2.44
CA ASP A 22 20.31 -2.65 -2.70
C ASP A 22 18.94 -2.87 -3.36
N MET A 23 17.95 -2.05 -3.01
CA MET A 23 16.64 -2.03 -3.67
C MET A 23 16.77 -1.58 -5.13
N ILE A 24 17.51 -0.50 -5.42
CA ILE A 24 17.76 -0.01 -6.78
C ILE A 24 18.51 -1.05 -7.63
N GLU A 25 19.58 -1.64 -7.09
CA GLU A 25 20.36 -2.65 -7.81
C GLU A 25 19.54 -3.92 -8.09
N SER A 26 18.64 -4.30 -7.18
CA SER A 26 17.69 -5.39 -7.43
C SER A 26 16.72 -5.05 -8.55
N ALA A 27 16.17 -3.84 -8.57
CA ALA A 27 15.30 -3.36 -9.63
C ALA A 27 15.97 -3.40 -11.01
N LEU A 28 17.21 -2.91 -11.08
CA LEU A 28 18.02 -2.96 -12.31
C LEU A 28 18.28 -4.38 -12.80
N LYS A 29 18.63 -5.30 -11.88
CA LYS A 29 18.83 -6.73 -12.21
C LYS A 29 17.58 -7.39 -12.76
N LYS A 30 16.40 -6.95 -12.32
CA LYS A 30 15.09 -7.43 -12.77
C LYS A 30 14.58 -6.71 -14.04
N GLY A 31 15.36 -5.75 -14.57
CA GLY A 31 15.06 -5.05 -15.81
C GLY A 31 13.98 -3.97 -15.68
N LEU A 32 13.74 -3.47 -14.48
CA LEU A 32 12.81 -2.35 -14.27
C LEU A 32 13.40 -1.06 -14.86
N GLN A 33 12.52 -0.22 -15.37
CA GLN A 33 12.84 1.11 -15.90
C GLN A 33 12.55 2.22 -14.89
N SER A 34 11.66 1.97 -13.94
CA SER A 34 11.37 2.90 -12.86
C SER A 34 10.98 2.19 -11.57
N ILE A 35 11.22 2.87 -10.45
CA ILE A 35 10.78 2.48 -9.12
C ILE A 35 10.21 3.69 -8.37
N CYS A 36 9.33 3.45 -7.44
CA CYS A 36 8.90 4.44 -6.47
C CYS A 36 9.23 3.95 -5.06
N ILE A 37 10.01 4.70 -4.30
CA ILE A 37 10.24 4.44 -2.89
C ILE A 37 9.07 5.04 -2.12
N THR A 38 8.40 4.25 -1.29
CA THR A 38 7.12 4.60 -0.64
C THR A 38 7.14 4.19 0.83
N ASP A 39 8.14 4.68 1.56
CA ASP A 39 8.26 4.41 2.99
C ASP A 39 7.05 4.92 3.77
N HIS A 40 6.80 4.36 4.97
CA HIS A 40 5.58 4.57 5.73
C HIS A 40 5.47 5.94 6.42
N ILE A 41 4.25 6.53 6.39
CA ILE A 41 3.77 7.47 7.39
C ILE A 41 2.42 6.98 7.92
N ASP A 42 2.45 6.30 9.06
CA ASP A 42 1.28 5.85 9.81
C ASP A 42 1.17 6.65 11.12
N LYS A 43 0.78 7.91 11.00
CA LYS A 43 0.62 8.77 12.17
C LYS A 43 -0.48 8.25 13.10
N ASP A 44 -0.27 8.39 14.40
CA ASP A 44 -1.12 7.85 15.46
C ASP A 44 -1.29 6.32 15.37
N TYR A 45 -0.21 5.63 14.92
CA TYR A 45 -0.15 4.18 14.93
C TYR A 45 -0.23 3.65 16.37
N PRO A 46 -1.01 2.58 16.64
CA PRO A 46 -1.13 2.04 17.99
C PRO A 46 0.22 1.54 18.52
N PHE A 47 0.46 1.76 19.80
CA PHE A 47 1.70 1.31 20.43
C PHE A 47 1.76 -0.22 20.54
N HIS A 48 2.85 -0.80 20.09
CA HIS A 48 3.23 -2.19 20.30
C HIS A 48 4.68 -2.26 20.81
N GLU A 49 4.98 -3.27 21.66
CA GLU A 49 6.30 -3.38 22.30
C GLU A 49 7.44 -3.61 21.29
N ASP A 50 7.16 -4.25 20.17
CA ASP A 50 8.13 -4.57 19.10
C ASP A 50 8.41 -3.40 18.17
N THR A 51 7.47 -2.47 18.00
CA THR A 51 7.65 -1.29 17.13
C THR A 51 8.00 -0.01 17.90
N GLY A 52 7.57 0.10 19.15
CA GLY A 52 7.85 1.25 20.00
C GLY A 52 6.92 2.45 19.75
N VAL A 53 7.36 3.61 20.24
CA VAL A 53 6.64 4.89 20.11
C VAL A 53 7.02 5.54 18.77
N GLU A 54 6.06 6.18 18.12
CA GLU A 54 6.26 6.86 16.82
C GLU A 54 6.75 5.93 15.70
N ALA A 55 6.36 4.65 15.77
CA ALA A 55 6.62 3.71 14.68
C ALA A 55 6.01 4.19 13.36
N PHE A 56 6.63 3.80 12.26
CA PHE A 56 6.16 4.10 10.90
C PHE A 56 6.01 5.61 10.60
N LEU A 57 6.89 6.44 11.16
CA LEU A 57 6.98 7.86 10.85
C LEU A 57 8.35 8.18 10.22
N VAL A 58 8.40 8.23 8.90
CA VAL A 58 9.63 8.60 8.19
C VAL A 58 9.99 10.07 8.47
N ASP A 59 11.28 10.33 8.76
CA ASP A 59 11.82 11.69 8.80
C ASP A 59 11.99 12.23 7.38
N LEU A 60 11.05 13.09 6.96
CA LEU A 60 11.03 13.63 5.61
C LEU A 60 12.18 14.62 5.33
N ASP A 61 12.72 15.25 6.36
CA ASP A 61 13.86 16.16 6.21
C ASP A 61 15.17 15.40 5.93
N GLU A 62 15.26 14.14 6.33
CA GLU A 62 16.33 13.22 5.93
C GLU A 62 15.99 12.48 4.62
N TYR A 63 14.75 12.04 4.47
CA TYR A 63 14.26 11.21 3.36
C TYR A 63 14.41 11.88 1.99
N PHE A 64 13.89 13.11 1.83
CA PHE A 64 13.92 13.81 0.56
C PHE A 64 15.32 14.11 0.02
N PRO A 65 16.27 14.65 0.81
CA PRO A 65 17.64 14.82 0.37
C PRO A 65 18.29 13.50 -0.04
N LYS A 66 18.02 12.43 0.74
CA LYS A 66 18.61 11.12 0.45
C LYS A 66 18.08 10.52 -0.86
N LEU A 67 16.77 10.59 -1.11
CA LEU A 67 16.21 10.17 -2.38
C LEU A 67 16.70 11.01 -3.56
N ALA A 68 16.93 12.32 -3.36
CA ALA A 68 17.48 13.19 -4.40
C ALA A 68 18.91 12.76 -4.79
N GLU A 69 19.76 12.42 -3.84
CA GLU A 69 21.11 11.88 -4.10
C GLU A 69 21.04 10.61 -4.98
N TRP A 70 20.17 9.66 -4.63
CA TRP A 70 20.03 8.41 -5.39
C TRP A 70 19.40 8.63 -6.76
N LYS A 71 18.42 9.52 -6.86
CA LYS A 71 17.79 9.90 -8.14
C LYS A 71 18.82 10.47 -9.11
N GLU A 72 19.73 11.32 -8.64
CA GLU A 72 20.83 11.86 -9.44
C GLU A 72 21.87 10.80 -9.81
N ALA A 73 22.30 10.01 -8.83
CA ALA A 73 23.33 8.98 -9.02
C ALA A 73 22.94 7.88 -10.02
N TYR A 74 21.64 7.62 -10.19
CA TYR A 74 21.11 6.58 -11.08
C TYR A 74 20.32 7.13 -12.28
N ALA A 75 20.33 8.44 -12.53
CA ALA A 75 19.49 9.09 -13.54
C ALA A 75 19.56 8.47 -14.95
N GLU A 76 20.76 8.00 -15.35
CA GLU A 76 20.99 7.38 -16.66
C GLU A 76 20.62 5.87 -16.70
N LYS A 77 20.25 5.27 -15.55
CA LYS A 77 20.03 3.82 -15.43
C LYS A 77 18.58 3.47 -15.15
N ILE A 78 17.94 4.19 -14.22
CA ILE A 78 16.58 3.91 -13.77
C ILE A 78 15.95 5.19 -13.23
N GLN A 79 14.65 5.37 -13.52
CA GLN A 79 13.89 6.47 -12.92
C GLN A 79 13.52 6.14 -11.48
N ILE A 80 13.95 6.97 -10.52
CA ILE A 80 13.55 6.86 -9.11
C ILE A 80 12.53 7.96 -8.81
N ARG A 81 11.36 7.56 -8.31
CA ARG A 81 10.30 8.46 -7.85
C ARG A 81 10.31 8.52 -6.32
N ARG A 82 9.99 9.70 -5.80
CA ARG A 82 9.86 9.98 -4.37
C ARG A 82 8.39 9.83 -4.01
N GLY A 83 8.06 8.71 -3.45
CA GLY A 83 6.71 8.43 -2.99
C GLY A 83 6.61 8.39 -1.48
N ILE A 84 5.42 8.06 -1.03
CA ILE A 84 5.10 7.79 0.36
C ILE A 84 3.89 6.84 0.42
N GLU A 85 3.84 5.98 1.42
CA GLU A 85 2.64 5.26 1.80
C GLU A 85 2.08 5.86 3.08
N LEU A 86 0.85 6.39 2.99
CA LEU A 86 0.13 6.97 4.12
C LEU A 86 -0.82 5.94 4.71
N GLY A 87 -0.65 5.62 5.99
CA GLY A 87 -1.65 4.88 6.75
C GLY A 87 -2.84 5.77 7.08
N LEU A 88 -3.93 5.60 6.34
CA LEU A 88 -5.09 6.47 6.40
C LEU A 88 -5.89 6.29 7.70
N GLN A 89 -6.20 7.41 8.35
CA GLN A 89 -7.13 7.51 9.46
C GLN A 89 -7.99 8.78 9.28
N PRO A 90 -9.33 8.73 9.45
CA PRO A 90 -10.22 9.85 9.08
C PRO A 90 -9.90 11.16 9.80
N HIS A 91 -9.48 11.08 11.06
CA HIS A 91 -9.16 12.27 11.88
C HIS A 91 -7.86 12.98 11.46
N LEU A 92 -7.03 12.35 10.62
CA LEU A 92 -5.77 12.88 10.13
C LEU A 92 -5.87 13.55 8.75
N ALA A 93 -7.08 13.76 8.21
CA ALA A 93 -7.28 14.34 6.88
C ALA A 93 -6.51 15.65 6.67
N GLY A 94 -6.58 16.59 7.64
CA GLY A 94 -5.85 17.85 7.60
C GLY A 94 -4.33 17.67 7.62
N PHE A 95 -3.83 16.69 8.38
CA PHE A 95 -2.41 16.36 8.41
C PHE A 95 -1.92 15.88 7.04
N TYR A 96 -2.64 14.99 6.38
CA TYR A 96 -2.24 14.49 5.05
C TYR A 96 -2.28 15.58 3.99
N GLU A 97 -3.27 16.48 4.05
CA GLU A 97 -3.36 17.62 3.14
C GLU A 97 -2.16 18.58 3.32
N GLU A 98 -1.81 18.92 4.54
CA GLU A 98 -0.64 19.76 4.85
C GLU A 98 0.65 19.06 4.38
N LEU A 99 0.83 17.79 4.68
CA LEU A 99 2.01 17.00 4.34
C LEU A 99 2.24 16.94 2.82
N THR A 100 1.21 16.61 2.05
CA THR A 100 1.31 16.48 0.59
C THR A 100 1.44 17.82 -0.12
N ASN A 101 1.02 18.92 0.51
CA ASN A 101 1.28 20.27 0.01
C ASN A 101 2.69 20.77 0.35
N GLN A 102 3.24 20.36 1.49
CA GLN A 102 4.56 20.80 1.96
C GLN A 102 5.70 20.09 1.24
N TYR A 103 5.57 18.79 0.97
CA TYR A 103 6.63 17.99 0.38
C TYR A 103 6.29 17.58 -1.06
N PRO A 104 7.24 17.67 -2.00
CA PRO A 104 7.00 17.41 -3.42
C PRO A 104 7.08 15.91 -3.74
N PHE A 105 6.10 15.15 -3.26
CA PHE A 105 5.97 13.74 -3.62
C PHE A 105 5.67 13.58 -5.11
N ASP A 106 6.30 12.60 -5.75
CA ASP A 106 6.01 12.19 -7.12
C ASP A 106 4.81 11.20 -7.16
N PHE A 107 4.47 10.57 -6.00
CA PHE A 107 3.40 9.59 -5.89
C PHE A 107 3.03 9.32 -4.41
N VAL A 108 1.76 9.16 -4.12
CA VAL A 108 1.22 8.92 -2.77
C VAL A 108 0.27 7.73 -2.80
N ILE A 109 0.57 6.70 -2.02
CA ILE A 109 -0.32 5.58 -1.74
C ILE A 109 -1.11 5.90 -0.47
N GLY A 110 -2.42 5.70 -0.49
CA GLY A 110 -3.25 5.74 0.72
C GLY A 110 -3.68 4.32 1.10
N SER A 111 -3.28 3.85 2.27
CA SER A 111 -3.53 2.49 2.74
C SER A 111 -4.25 2.46 4.08
N VAL A 112 -5.06 1.45 4.35
CA VAL A 112 -5.74 1.28 5.63
C VAL A 112 -5.04 0.18 6.41
N HIS A 113 -4.08 0.57 7.26
CA HIS A 113 -3.33 -0.34 8.14
C HIS A 113 -3.99 -0.46 9.51
N VAL A 114 -4.61 0.62 9.99
CA VAL A 114 -5.24 0.68 11.32
C VAL A 114 -6.75 0.80 11.16
N VAL A 115 -7.48 -0.12 11.78
CA VAL A 115 -8.95 -0.16 11.81
C VAL A 115 -9.41 0.09 13.23
N HIS A 116 -10.03 1.25 13.47
CA HIS A 116 -10.51 1.67 14.79
C HIS A 116 -9.46 1.51 15.91
N GLY A 117 -8.20 1.90 15.62
CA GLY A 117 -7.10 1.85 16.57
C GLY A 117 -6.42 0.48 16.71
N MET A 118 -6.75 -0.49 15.87
CA MET A 118 -6.13 -1.82 15.86
C MET A 118 -5.51 -2.13 14.50
N ASP A 119 -4.28 -2.66 14.48
CA ASP A 119 -3.69 -3.22 13.27
C ASP A 119 -4.04 -4.72 13.17
N PRO A 120 -4.63 -5.17 12.04
CA PRO A 120 -4.93 -6.57 11.80
C PRO A 120 -3.72 -7.51 11.91
N TYR A 121 -2.50 -7.01 11.72
CA TYR A 121 -1.26 -7.76 11.85
C TYR A 121 -1.11 -8.44 13.22
N TYR A 122 -1.46 -7.75 14.30
CA TYR A 122 -1.35 -8.28 15.66
C TYR A 122 -2.48 -9.24 16.04
N GLY A 123 -3.55 -9.31 15.25
CA GLY A 123 -4.62 -10.26 15.41
C GLY A 123 -5.67 -9.91 16.48
N GLU A 124 -5.46 -8.88 17.28
CA GLU A 124 -6.40 -8.44 18.34
C GLU A 124 -7.79 -8.15 17.79
N ILE A 125 -7.87 -7.53 16.61
CA ILE A 125 -9.14 -7.23 15.92
C ILE A 125 -9.97 -8.49 15.63
N PHE A 126 -9.35 -9.69 15.58
CA PHE A 126 -10.01 -10.96 15.33
C PHE A 126 -10.43 -11.70 16.63
N GLU A 127 -10.14 -11.15 17.83
CA GLU A 127 -10.50 -11.80 19.07
C GLU A 127 -12.01 -11.83 19.28
N GLY A 128 -12.56 -13.03 19.50
CA GLY A 128 -14.00 -13.25 19.68
C GLY A 128 -14.86 -13.01 18.43
N ARG A 129 -14.25 -12.77 17.26
CA ARG A 129 -14.94 -12.40 16.02
C ARG A 129 -14.62 -13.38 14.88
N SER A 130 -15.49 -13.45 13.91
CA SER A 130 -15.25 -14.16 12.66
C SER A 130 -14.42 -13.30 11.68
N ASP A 131 -13.70 -13.96 10.76
CA ASP A 131 -13.00 -13.28 9.67
C ASP A 131 -13.95 -12.40 8.86
N GLU A 132 -15.19 -12.88 8.66
CA GLU A 132 -16.21 -12.17 7.87
C GLU A 132 -16.61 -10.82 8.50
N GLU A 133 -16.77 -10.78 9.82
CA GLU A 133 -17.07 -9.55 10.55
C GLU A 133 -15.92 -8.55 10.47
N VAL A 134 -14.68 -9.02 10.63
CA VAL A 134 -13.49 -8.15 10.59
C VAL A 134 -13.23 -7.62 9.18
N TYR A 135 -13.34 -8.47 8.14
CA TYR A 135 -13.17 -8.01 6.75
C TYR A 135 -14.21 -6.96 6.38
N LYS A 136 -15.48 -7.19 6.76
CA LYS A 136 -16.53 -6.21 6.51
C LYS A 136 -16.27 -4.89 7.21
N GLU A 137 -15.85 -4.92 8.46
CA GLU A 137 -15.51 -3.72 9.23
C GLU A 137 -14.34 -2.95 8.59
N THR A 138 -13.31 -3.67 8.11
CA THR A 138 -12.19 -3.03 7.42
C THR A 138 -12.63 -2.33 6.13
N PHE A 139 -13.54 -2.94 5.34
CA PHE A 139 -14.08 -2.26 4.15
C PHE A 139 -14.93 -1.04 4.52
N LEU A 140 -15.70 -1.10 5.61
CA LEU A 140 -16.43 0.07 6.11
C LEU A 140 -15.49 1.18 6.61
N ALA A 141 -14.42 0.83 7.35
CA ALA A 141 -13.39 1.77 7.74
C ALA A 141 -12.66 2.38 6.54
N THR A 142 -12.47 1.62 5.45
CA THR A 142 -11.95 2.16 4.19
C THR A 142 -12.90 3.22 3.61
N LEU A 143 -14.20 3.00 3.64
CA LEU A 143 -15.19 4.01 3.21
C LEU A 143 -15.14 5.26 4.08
N GLU A 144 -15.04 5.13 5.39
CA GLU A 144 -14.88 6.26 6.31
C GLU A 144 -13.63 7.09 5.99
N ASN A 145 -12.51 6.41 5.69
CA ASN A 145 -11.28 7.06 5.24
C ASN A 145 -11.49 7.82 3.93
N LEU A 146 -12.13 7.21 2.94
CA LEU A 146 -12.40 7.85 1.65
C LEU A 146 -13.43 8.99 1.75
N ASP A 147 -14.23 9.07 2.82
CA ASP A 147 -15.10 10.22 3.09
C ASP A 147 -14.33 11.43 3.60
N ALA A 148 -13.22 11.21 4.29
CA ALA A 148 -12.47 12.26 4.96
C ALA A 148 -11.19 12.66 4.20
N VAL A 149 -10.50 11.71 3.54
CA VAL A 149 -9.16 11.89 2.99
C VAL A 149 -9.17 11.82 1.48
N SER A 150 -8.52 12.79 0.82
CA SER A 150 -8.33 12.83 -0.64
C SER A 150 -6.87 13.01 -1.07
N SER A 151 -5.94 13.14 -0.12
CA SER A 151 -4.54 13.48 -0.34
C SER A 151 -3.69 12.25 -0.68
N PHE A 152 -4.13 11.43 -1.65
CA PHE A 152 -3.41 10.28 -2.18
C PHE A 152 -3.71 10.11 -3.67
N ASP A 153 -2.94 9.30 -4.39
CA ASP A 153 -3.12 9.01 -5.82
C ASP A 153 -3.83 7.67 -6.06
N VAL A 154 -3.46 6.63 -5.32
CA VAL A 154 -4.07 5.31 -5.40
C VAL A 154 -4.39 4.76 -4.00
N LEU A 155 -5.47 3.96 -3.93
CA LEU A 155 -5.76 3.14 -2.75
C LEU A 155 -4.89 1.90 -2.79
N GLY A 156 -4.02 1.73 -1.79
CA GLY A 156 -3.12 0.58 -1.64
C GLY A 156 -3.87 -0.69 -1.28
N HIS A 157 -3.35 -1.84 -1.61
CA HIS A 157 -3.74 -3.23 -1.24
C HIS A 157 -5.10 -3.36 -0.52
N LEU A 158 -6.19 -2.93 -1.16
CA LEU A 158 -7.55 -2.72 -0.63
C LEU A 158 -8.05 -3.82 0.32
N ASP A 159 -7.72 -5.07 0.06
CA ASP A 159 -8.14 -6.22 0.86
C ASP A 159 -7.00 -6.83 1.71
N TYR A 160 -6.04 -6.01 2.08
CA TYR A 160 -4.88 -6.37 2.91
C TYR A 160 -5.24 -7.21 4.15
N VAL A 161 -6.34 -6.89 4.83
CA VAL A 161 -6.82 -7.56 6.05
C VAL A 161 -7.00 -9.07 5.87
N VAL A 162 -7.28 -9.55 4.64
CA VAL A 162 -7.62 -10.96 4.41
C VAL A 162 -6.46 -11.92 4.66
N ARG A 163 -5.21 -11.43 4.60
CA ARG A 163 -4.04 -12.27 4.89
C ARG A 163 -3.91 -12.63 6.37
N TYR A 164 -4.54 -11.89 7.27
CA TYR A 164 -4.47 -12.10 8.72
C TYR A 164 -5.64 -12.90 9.29
N GLY A 165 -6.68 -13.14 8.50
CA GLY A 165 -7.82 -13.95 8.90
C GLY A 165 -7.43 -15.39 9.24
N LYS A 166 -8.12 -15.98 10.23
CA LYS A 166 -7.87 -17.35 10.75
C LYS A 166 -7.99 -18.43 9.65
N CYS A 167 -8.81 -18.16 8.64
CA CYS A 167 -9.02 -19.05 7.49
C CYS A 167 -8.05 -18.76 6.32
N GLN A 168 -7.09 -17.85 6.46
CA GLN A 168 -6.12 -17.48 5.43
C GLN A 168 -6.79 -17.23 4.07
N ALA A 169 -7.81 -16.41 4.06
CA ALA A 169 -8.60 -16.05 2.88
C ALA A 169 -9.33 -17.22 2.16
N ARG A 170 -9.31 -18.44 2.68
CA ARG A 170 -9.98 -19.60 2.01
C ARG A 170 -11.47 -19.43 1.81
N GLN A 171 -12.12 -18.59 2.60
CA GLN A 171 -13.55 -18.27 2.50
C GLN A 171 -13.79 -16.86 1.98
N TYR A 172 -12.76 -16.16 1.57
CA TYR A 172 -12.84 -14.83 1.01
C TYR A 172 -13.27 -14.87 -0.46
N SER A 173 -14.11 -13.96 -0.85
CA SER A 173 -14.46 -13.68 -2.25
C SER A 173 -15.06 -12.28 -2.34
N TYR A 174 -14.86 -11.61 -3.48
CA TYR A 174 -15.51 -10.31 -3.77
C TYR A 174 -17.01 -10.38 -3.53
N LYS A 175 -17.68 -11.46 -3.97
CA LYS A 175 -19.14 -11.61 -3.91
C LYS A 175 -19.72 -11.47 -2.51
N LYS A 176 -18.97 -11.85 -1.47
CA LYS A 176 -19.43 -11.73 -0.08
C LYS A 176 -19.52 -10.29 0.41
N TYR A 177 -18.67 -9.42 -0.13
CA TYR A 177 -18.52 -8.02 0.29
C TYR A 177 -18.76 -7.06 -0.88
N ALA A 178 -19.52 -7.51 -1.89
CA ALA A 178 -19.72 -6.78 -3.14
C ALA A 178 -20.32 -5.39 -2.93
N GLN A 179 -21.16 -5.22 -1.92
CA GLN A 179 -21.77 -3.93 -1.62
C GLN A 179 -20.69 -2.94 -1.17
N GLU A 180 -19.93 -3.28 -0.13
CA GLU A 180 -18.91 -2.43 0.45
C GLU A 180 -17.78 -2.15 -0.55
N ILE A 181 -17.31 -3.20 -1.25
CA ILE A 181 -16.25 -3.08 -2.25
C ILE A 181 -16.69 -2.23 -3.44
N ASP A 182 -17.90 -2.41 -3.96
CA ASP A 182 -18.44 -1.59 -5.05
C ASP A 182 -18.54 -0.10 -4.65
N GLU A 183 -18.91 0.19 -3.41
CA GLU A 183 -18.96 1.56 -2.90
C GLU A 183 -17.57 2.17 -2.81
N ILE A 184 -16.57 1.42 -2.31
CA ILE A 184 -15.17 1.85 -2.30
C ILE A 184 -14.69 2.16 -3.72
N LEU A 185 -14.85 1.23 -4.66
CA LEU A 185 -14.39 1.38 -6.04
C LEU A 185 -15.04 2.56 -6.74
N LYS A 186 -16.36 2.73 -6.61
CA LYS A 186 -17.10 3.89 -7.17
C LYS A 186 -16.59 5.20 -6.59
N LYS A 187 -16.29 5.23 -5.30
CA LYS A 187 -15.80 6.41 -4.63
C LYS A 187 -14.40 6.79 -5.10
N VAL A 188 -13.48 5.82 -5.16
CA VAL A 188 -12.13 6.02 -5.70
C VAL A 188 -12.18 6.55 -7.14
N ILE A 189 -13.02 5.97 -7.99
CA ILE A 189 -13.24 6.42 -9.38
C ILE A 189 -13.79 7.86 -9.41
N ALA A 190 -14.82 8.16 -8.59
CA ALA A 190 -15.42 9.49 -8.55
C ALA A 190 -14.45 10.56 -8.06
N MET A 191 -13.49 10.21 -7.21
CA MET A 191 -12.40 11.08 -6.75
C MET A 191 -11.31 11.28 -7.82
N GLY A 192 -11.37 10.58 -8.97
CA GLY A 192 -10.32 10.59 -9.98
C GLY A 192 -9.03 9.88 -9.53
N LYS A 193 -9.13 8.99 -8.56
CA LYS A 193 -8.02 8.21 -7.99
C LYS A 193 -7.96 6.81 -8.60
N GLY A 194 -6.83 6.11 -8.36
CA GLY A 194 -6.63 4.74 -8.79
C GLY A 194 -6.68 3.72 -7.65
N ILE A 195 -6.45 2.48 -8.02
CA ILE A 195 -6.16 1.40 -7.09
C ILE A 195 -4.81 0.77 -7.40
N GLU A 196 -4.24 0.11 -6.42
CA GLU A 196 -3.04 -0.68 -6.60
C GLU A 196 -3.36 -2.15 -6.90
N LEU A 197 -2.58 -2.78 -7.79
CA LEU A 197 -2.36 -4.22 -7.80
C LEU A 197 -1.07 -4.50 -7.03
N ASN A 198 -1.19 -5.06 -5.84
CA ASN A 198 -0.08 -5.36 -4.95
C ASN A 198 0.22 -6.86 -4.95
N THR A 199 1.44 -7.23 -5.29
CA THR A 199 1.82 -8.63 -5.45
C THR A 199 2.20 -9.33 -4.15
N ALA A 200 2.23 -8.60 -3.02
CA ALA A 200 2.55 -9.15 -1.71
C ALA A 200 1.58 -10.26 -1.26
N GLY A 201 0.33 -10.26 -1.75
CA GLY A 201 -0.59 -11.36 -1.47
C GLY A 201 0.01 -12.72 -1.79
N TRP A 202 0.63 -12.88 -2.94
CA TRP A 202 1.34 -14.12 -3.31
C TRP A 202 2.57 -14.37 -2.44
N LYS A 203 3.33 -13.32 -2.15
CA LYS A 203 4.53 -13.38 -1.28
C LYS A 203 4.20 -13.94 0.10
N TYR A 204 3.04 -13.59 0.64
CA TYR A 204 2.56 -14.04 1.94
C TYR A 204 1.68 -15.31 1.89
N GLY A 205 1.68 -16.01 0.75
CA GLY A 205 1.08 -17.34 0.63
C GLY A 205 -0.40 -17.37 0.26
N LEU A 206 -0.99 -16.23 -0.11
CA LEU A 206 -2.32 -16.21 -0.69
C LEU A 206 -2.30 -16.76 -2.13
N ALA A 207 -3.43 -17.24 -2.59
CA ALA A 207 -3.59 -17.69 -3.98
C ALA A 207 -3.70 -16.53 -4.98
N PHE A 208 -3.76 -15.28 -4.50
CA PHE A 208 -4.05 -14.07 -5.27
C PHE A 208 -3.23 -12.86 -4.78
N CYS A 209 -3.18 -11.81 -5.60
CA CYS A 209 -2.66 -10.49 -5.27
C CYS A 209 -3.66 -9.69 -4.42
N HIS A 210 -3.25 -8.54 -3.94
CA HIS A 210 -4.15 -7.54 -3.37
C HIS A 210 -4.46 -6.43 -4.40
N PRO A 211 -5.75 -6.09 -4.61
CA PRO A 211 -6.90 -6.85 -4.18
C PRO A 211 -7.11 -8.12 -5.01
N HIS A 212 -8.00 -8.99 -4.53
CA HIS A 212 -8.40 -10.21 -5.25
C HIS A 212 -8.77 -9.91 -6.71
N PRO A 213 -8.38 -10.74 -7.70
CA PRO A 213 -8.59 -10.47 -9.12
C PRO A 213 -10.05 -10.14 -9.52
N GLU A 214 -11.04 -10.70 -8.83
CA GLU A 214 -12.45 -10.34 -9.06
C GLU A 214 -12.72 -8.85 -8.79
N ILE A 215 -12.00 -8.24 -7.85
CA ILE A 215 -12.11 -6.81 -7.52
C ILE A 215 -11.48 -5.97 -8.62
N LEU A 216 -10.35 -6.38 -9.17
CA LEU A 216 -9.70 -5.72 -10.32
C LEU A 216 -10.61 -5.76 -11.56
N CYS A 217 -11.23 -6.91 -11.83
CA CYS A 217 -12.23 -7.04 -12.90
C CYS A 217 -13.41 -6.08 -12.65
N ARG A 218 -13.89 -6.05 -11.41
CA ARG A 218 -15.01 -5.18 -11.04
C ARG A 218 -14.68 -3.71 -11.14
N TYR A 219 -13.47 -3.31 -10.75
CA TYR A 219 -12.98 -1.94 -10.92
C TYR A 219 -13.05 -1.49 -12.38
N LYS A 220 -12.58 -2.34 -13.31
CA LYS A 220 -12.67 -2.09 -14.74
C LYS A 220 -14.11 -1.99 -15.23
N GLU A 221 -15.00 -2.89 -14.79
CA GLU A 221 -16.44 -2.86 -15.14
C GLU A 221 -17.12 -1.57 -14.68
N LEU A 222 -16.71 -1.01 -13.54
CA LEU A 222 -17.22 0.24 -13.01
C LEU A 222 -16.63 1.48 -13.69
N GLY A 223 -15.68 1.31 -14.63
CA GLY A 223 -15.05 2.39 -15.39
C GLY A 223 -13.76 2.90 -14.77
N GLY A 224 -13.13 2.15 -13.88
CA GLY A 224 -11.80 2.47 -13.36
C GLY A 224 -10.72 2.35 -14.43
N GLU A 225 -9.84 3.34 -14.51
CA GLU A 225 -8.80 3.45 -15.56
C GLU A 225 -7.38 3.56 -15.00
N ILE A 226 -7.24 3.90 -13.70
CA ILE A 226 -5.95 4.15 -13.07
C ILE A 226 -5.58 2.96 -12.19
N ILE A 227 -4.52 2.24 -12.58
CA ILE A 227 -3.99 1.13 -11.80
C ILE A 227 -2.46 1.23 -11.74
N THR A 228 -1.90 1.03 -10.55
CA THR A 228 -0.45 0.87 -10.35
C THR A 228 -0.15 -0.58 -9.98
N VAL A 229 1.11 -0.99 -10.16
CA VAL A 229 1.59 -2.29 -9.72
C VAL A 229 2.71 -2.09 -8.73
N GLY A 230 2.58 -2.70 -7.56
CA GLY A 230 3.55 -2.66 -6.48
C GLY A 230 3.91 -4.04 -5.97
N SER A 231 5.16 -4.23 -5.57
CA SER A 231 5.62 -5.47 -4.92
C SER A 231 5.52 -5.41 -3.39
N ASP A 232 5.39 -4.21 -2.85
CA ASP A 232 5.41 -3.97 -1.41
C ASP A 232 6.66 -4.63 -0.78
N ALA A 233 7.80 -4.37 -1.45
CA ALA A 233 9.06 -5.01 -1.13
C ALA A 233 9.74 -4.32 0.06
N HIS A 234 9.98 -5.08 1.13
CA HIS A 234 10.75 -4.67 2.30
C HIS A 234 12.16 -5.26 2.29
N LYS A 235 12.52 -5.97 1.20
CA LYS A 235 13.84 -6.60 0.98
C LYS A 235 14.16 -6.61 -0.50
N PRO A 236 15.46 -6.54 -0.89
CA PRO A 236 15.86 -6.49 -2.29
C PRO A 236 15.36 -7.69 -3.14
N GLU A 237 15.30 -8.89 -2.56
CA GLU A 237 14.78 -10.08 -3.25
C GLU A 237 13.31 -10.00 -3.62
N HIS A 238 12.54 -9.18 -2.90
CA HIS A 238 11.10 -9.01 -3.09
C HIS A 238 10.74 -7.92 -4.14
N VAL A 239 11.66 -7.08 -4.58
CA VAL A 239 11.41 -6.09 -5.65
C VAL A 239 10.83 -6.78 -6.88
N ALA A 240 9.77 -6.25 -7.47
CA ALA A 240 9.05 -6.85 -8.62
C ALA A 240 8.66 -8.32 -8.39
N TYR A 241 8.25 -8.68 -7.18
CA TYR A 241 7.85 -10.05 -6.85
C TYR A 241 6.67 -10.49 -7.72
N ASP A 242 6.81 -11.63 -8.41
CA ASP A 242 5.76 -12.23 -9.27
C ASP A 242 5.13 -11.27 -10.31
N PHE A 243 5.86 -10.23 -10.78
CA PHE A 243 5.34 -9.30 -11.79
C PHE A 243 4.99 -9.96 -13.12
N GLN A 244 5.61 -11.10 -13.45
CA GLN A 244 5.16 -11.88 -14.61
C GLN A 244 3.73 -12.38 -14.41
N LYS A 245 3.41 -12.90 -13.23
CA LYS A 245 2.08 -13.37 -12.90
C LYS A 245 1.04 -12.24 -12.84
N ALA A 246 1.48 -11.04 -12.45
CA ALA A 246 0.63 -9.85 -12.45
C ALA A 246 0.34 -9.33 -13.87
N ALA A 247 1.17 -9.67 -14.85
CA ALA A 247 1.01 -9.26 -16.25
C ALA A 247 0.11 -10.21 -17.06
N ASP A 248 -0.08 -11.45 -16.60
CA ASP A 248 -0.91 -12.49 -17.24
C ASP A 248 -2.39 -12.36 -16.84
#